data_bc5fb01362151821b4313ad953c985cf
#
_entry.id   bc5fb01362151821b4313ad953c985cf
#
_cell.length_a   1.000
_cell.length_b   1.000
_cell.length_c   1.000
_cell.angle_alpha   90.00
_cell.angle_beta   90.00
_cell.angle_gamma   90.00
#
_symmetry.space_group_name_H-M   'P 1'
#
loop_
_entity.id
_entity.type
_entity.pdbx_description
1 polymer ?
#
loop_
_entity_poly.entity_id
_entity_poly.type
_entity_poly.pdbx_seq_one_letter_code
_entity_poly.pdbx_strand_id
1 'polypeptide(L)'
;DSLLPLATGWKEINRKHDTIVVMTARVIGWADHKFLSDNGLFPDYLYSRATGDTTPDDILKYRMILKLKRDMQTSLAWIRANSYFFDDNKMVRDIMTRYGIKAYNPTSYNAKRALRK
;
A
#
# COMPACT_ATOMS: atom_id res chain seq x y z
N ASP A 1 13.77 -11.35 7.85
CA ASP A 1 12.33 -11.46 8.08
C ASP A 1 11.69 -12.34 7.01
N SER A 2 10.81 -13.25 7.44
CA SER A 2 10.08 -14.11 6.51
C SER A 2 8.98 -13.31 5.81
N LEU A 3 8.67 -13.68 4.57
CA LEU A 3 7.57 -13.07 3.84
C LEU A 3 6.23 -13.49 4.42
N LEU A 4 5.36 -12.52 4.67
CA LEU A 4 3.98 -12.79 5.07
C LEU A 4 3.16 -13.29 3.87
N PRO A 5 2.05 -14.02 4.10
CA PRO A 5 1.17 -14.48 3.01
C PRO A 5 0.75 -13.36 2.06
N LEU A 6 0.53 -12.14 2.57
CA LEU A 6 0.16 -11.01 1.73
C LEU A 6 1.29 -10.64 0.75
N ALA A 7 2.55 -10.68 1.19
CA ALA A 7 3.69 -10.42 0.33
C ALA A 7 3.84 -11.50 -0.75
N THR A 8 3.55 -12.75 -0.43
CA THR A 8 3.52 -13.83 -1.41
C THR A 8 2.43 -13.59 -2.45
N GLY A 9 1.25 -13.17 -2.00
CA GLY A 9 0.16 -12.78 -2.90
C GLY A 9 0.53 -11.60 -3.80
N TRP A 10 1.31 -10.65 -3.28
CA TRP A 10 1.82 -9.53 -4.06
C TRP A 10 2.64 -10.04 -5.27
N LYS A 11 3.56 -10.98 -5.06
CA LYS A 11 4.35 -11.52 -6.16
C LYS A 11 3.47 -12.13 -7.26
N GLU A 12 2.43 -12.85 -6.88
CA GLU A 12 1.48 -13.44 -7.83
C GLU A 12 0.70 -12.37 -8.59
N ILE A 13 0.22 -11.35 -7.88
CA ILE A 13 -0.53 -10.24 -8.46
C ILE A 13 0.32 -9.52 -9.51
N ASN A 14 1.58 -9.20 -9.17
CA ASN A 14 2.50 -8.55 -10.09
C ASN A 14 2.64 -9.33 -11.40
N ARG A 15 2.71 -10.64 -11.32
CA ARG A 15 2.81 -11.50 -12.51
C ARG A 15 1.54 -11.49 -13.36
N LYS A 16 0.40 -11.10 -12.77
CA LYS A 16 -0.90 -11.03 -13.46
C LYS A 16 -1.23 -9.64 -14.01
N HIS A 17 -0.25 -8.74 -14.02
CA HIS A 17 -0.36 -7.37 -14.52
C HIS A 17 -1.25 -6.46 -13.68
N ASP A 18 -1.53 -6.81 -12.43
CA ASP A 18 -2.17 -5.88 -11.50
C ASP A 18 -1.17 -4.82 -11.06
N THR A 19 -1.66 -3.62 -10.80
CA THR A 19 -0.83 -2.52 -10.33
C THR A 19 -0.61 -2.64 -8.83
N ILE A 20 0.65 -2.61 -8.42
CA ILE A 20 1.05 -2.63 -7.02
C ILE A 20 1.56 -1.27 -6.61
N VAL A 21 0.97 -0.71 -5.55
CA VAL A 21 1.35 0.58 -5.01
C VAL A 21 1.76 0.40 -3.56
N VAL A 22 2.93 0.94 -3.21
CA VAL A 22 3.40 0.99 -1.82
C VAL A 22 3.29 2.43 -1.34
N MET A 23 2.61 2.63 -0.22
CA MET A 23 2.50 3.91 0.46
C MET A 23 2.97 3.73 1.90
N THR A 24 4.00 4.44 2.30
CA THR A 24 4.53 4.35 3.66
C THR A 24 4.68 5.72 4.31
N ALA A 25 4.33 5.81 5.58
CA ALA A 25 4.54 7.02 6.38
C ALA A 25 5.99 7.15 6.87
N ARG A 26 6.84 6.18 6.58
CA ARG A 26 8.27 6.23 6.90
C ARG A 26 9.04 6.99 5.83
N VAL A 27 10.16 7.58 6.24
CA VAL A 27 11.19 8.02 5.30
C VAL A 27 11.96 6.78 4.90
N ILE A 28 11.94 6.42 3.62
CA ILE A 28 12.64 5.23 3.14
C ILE A 28 14.02 5.57 2.60
N GLY A 29 14.92 4.59 2.70
CA GLY A 29 16.28 4.72 2.24
C GLY A 29 16.74 3.48 1.48
N TRP A 30 18.05 3.38 1.30
CA TRP A 30 18.66 2.30 0.53
C TRP A 30 18.30 0.91 1.07
N ALA A 31 18.28 0.74 2.40
CA ALA A 31 17.99 -0.57 3.00
C ALA A 31 16.56 -1.03 2.69
N ASP A 32 15.60 -0.11 2.63
CA ASP A 32 14.21 -0.43 2.29
C ASP A 32 14.09 -0.86 0.83
N HIS A 33 14.73 -0.16 -0.07
CA HIS A 33 14.76 -0.52 -1.49
C HIS A 33 15.43 -1.87 -1.70
N LYS A 34 16.54 -2.11 -0.99
CA LYS A 34 17.24 -3.39 -1.05
C LYS A 34 16.37 -4.53 -0.56
N PHE A 35 15.63 -4.34 0.53
CA PHE A 35 14.73 -5.37 1.05
C PHE A 35 13.68 -5.76 -0.01
N LEU A 36 13.05 -4.78 -0.63
CA LEU A 36 12.05 -5.03 -1.67
C LEU A 36 12.67 -5.80 -2.84
N SER A 37 13.81 -5.34 -3.33
CA SER A 37 14.52 -5.96 -4.46
C SER A 37 14.95 -7.38 -4.13
N ASP A 38 15.58 -7.60 -2.96
CA ASP A 38 16.07 -8.91 -2.55
C ASP A 38 14.93 -9.93 -2.41
N ASN A 39 13.72 -9.48 -2.11
CA ASN A 39 12.55 -10.34 -1.98
C ASN A 39 11.69 -10.39 -3.25
N GLY A 40 12.15 -9.78 -4.35
CA GLY A 40 11.41 -9.79 -5.61
C GLY A 40 10.11 -9.01 -5.55
N LEU A 41 10.04 -7.99 -4.71
CA LEU A 41 8.86 -7.14 -4.52
C LEU A 41 9.10 -5.82 -5.26
N PHE A 42 8.54 -5.70 -6.45
CA PHE A 42 8.75 -4.53 -7.32
C PHE A 42 7.42 -3.77 -7.46
N PRO A 43 7.21 -2.69 -6.67
CA PRO A 43 6.01 -1.89 -6.82
C PRO A 43 6.04 -1.08 -8.11
N ASP A 44 4.87 -0.87 -8.70
CA ASP A 44 4.71 0.02 -9.85
C ASP A 44 4.81 1.48 -9.43
N TYR A 45 4.32 1.79 -8.23
CA TYR A 45 4.39 3.13 -7.63
C TYR A 45 4.81 3.00 -6.17
N LEU A 46 5.67 3.90 -5.74
CA LEU A 46 6.17 3.93 -4.36
C LEU A 46 6.10 5.35 -3.83
N TYR A 47 5.34 5.56 -2.77
CA TYR A 47 5.21 6.85 -2.10
C TYR A 47 5.66 6.73 -0.66
N SER A 48 6.47 7.66 -0.22
CA SER A 48 7.01 7.67 1.13
C SER A 48 6.99 9.07 1.71
N ARG A 49 7.19 9.16 3.03
CA ARG A 49 7.32 10.45 3.71
C ARG A 49 8.62 11.12 3.27
N ALA A 50 8.56 12.41 2.96
CA ALA A 50 9.75 13.20 2.72
C ALA A 50 10.49 13.46 4.03
N THR A 51 11.82 13.56 3.97
CA THR A 51 12.63 13.89 5.14
C THR A 51 12.16 15.22 5.74
N GLY A 52 11.89 15.22 7.05
CA GLY A 52 11.42 16.41 7.76
C GLY A 52 9.93 16.70 7.66
N ASP A 53 9.18 15.92 6.91
CA ASP A 53 7.72 16.06 6.82
C ASP A 53 7.06 15.48 8.07
N THR A 54 6.30 16.31 8.79
CA THR A 54 5.62 15.94 10.03
C THR A 54 4.10 15.78 9.86
N THR A 55 3.61 15.70 8.62
CA THR A 55 2.18 15.50 8.34
C THR A 55 1.67 14.23 9.02
N PRO A 56 0.52 14.27 9.72
CA PRO A 56 -0.07 13.06 10.31
C PRO A 56 -0.28 11.96 9.29
N ASP A 57 -0.15 10.70 9.71
CA ASP A 57 -0.15 9.53 8.82
C ASP A 57 -1.41 9.44 7.95
N ASP A 58 -2.57 9.69 8.52
CA ASP A 58 -3.84 9.62 7.79
C ASP A 58 -3.92 10.66 6.66
N ILE A 59 -3.54 11.89 6.95
CA ILE A 59 -3.51 12.97 5.98
C ILE A 59 -2.45 12.71 4.91
N LEU A 60 -1.27 12.26 5.33
CA LEU A 60 -0.18 11.94 4.43
C LEU A 60 -0.58 10.86 3.43
N LYS A 61 -1.20 9.78 3.91
CA LYS A 61 -1.66 8.66 3.06
C LYS A 61 -2.73 9.13 2.06
N TYR A 62 -3.64 9.99 2.49
CA TYR A 62 -4.64 10.55 1.58
C TYR A 62 -3.98 11.39 0.48
N ARG A 63 -2.98 12.21 0.85
CA ARG A 63 -2.21 12.98 -0.15
C ARG A 63 -1.50 12.07 -1.15
N MET A 64 -1.03 10.90 -0.70
CA MET A 64 -0.42 9.90 -1.58
C MET A 64 -1.43 9.34 -2.57
N ILE A 65 -2.69 9.15 -2.16
CA ILE A 65 -3.76 8.74 -3.07
C ILE A 65 -3.97 9.79 -4.16
N LEU A 66 -3.93 11.08 -3.81
CA LEU A 66 -4.06 12.16 -4.80
C LEU A 66 -2.89 12.18 -5.78
N LYS A 67 -1.67 11.91 -5.30
CA LYS A 67 -0.50 11.78 -6.17
C LYS A 67 -0.64 10.59 -7.11
N LEU A 68 -1.12 9.45 -6.59
CA LEU A 68 -1.37 8.26 -7.40
C LEU A 68 -2.38 8.54 -8.51
N LYS A 69 -3.47 9.22 -8.17
CA LYS A 69 -4.48 9.65 -9.14
C LYS A 69 -3.83 10.43 -10.29
N ARG A 70 -2.97 11.39 -9.96
CA ARG A 70 -2.26 12.20 -10.95
C ARG A 70 -1.29 11.35 -11.78
N ASP A 71 -0.48 10.53 -11.11
CA ASP A 71 0.57 9.75 -11.76
C ASP A 71 -0.01 8.67 -12.68
N MET A 72 -1.15 8.09 -12.32
CA MET A 72 -1.86 7.12 -13.15
C MET A 72 -2.77 7.78 -14.19
N GLN A 73 -2.90 9.11 -14.18
CA GLN A 73 -3.78 9.84 -15.07
C GLN A 73 -5.23 9.33 -15.03
N THR A 74 -5.74 9.14 -13.83
CA THR A 74 -7.07 8.58 -13.60
C THR A 74 -7.89 9.48 -12.67
N SER A 75 -9.02 8.98 -12.16
CA SER A 75 -9.92 9.71 -11.27
C SER A 75 -10.00 9.01 -9.91
N LEU A 76 -10.44 9.76 -8.87
CA LEU A 76 -10.72 9.16 -7.57
C LEU A 76 -11.82 8.10 -7.67
N ALA A 77 -12.81 8.32 -8.53
CA ALA A 77 -13.88 7.34 -8.75
C ALA A 77 -13.32 6.02 -9.26
N TRP A 78 -12.38 6.08 -10.20
CA TRP A 78 -11.73 4.87 -10.72
C TRP A 78 -10.92 4.16 -9.62
N ILE A 79 -10.15 4.92 -8.83
CA ILE A 79 -9.36 4.36 -7.74
C ILE A 79 -10.26 3.69 -6.71
N ARG A 80 -11.39 4.32 -6.32
CA ARG A 80 -12.35 3.76 -5.39
C ARG A 80 -12.92 2.43 -5.87
N ALA A 81 -13.22 2.35 -7.16
CA ALA A 81 -13.85 1.17 -7.76
C ALA A 81 -12.86 0.01 -7.98
N ASN A 82 -11.57 0.30 -8.12
CA ASN A 82 -10.59 -0.68 -8.60
C ASN A 82 -9.46 -0.98 -7.62
N SER A 83 -9.50 -0.46 -6.39
CA SER A 83 -8.39 -0.58 -5.45
C SER A 83 -8.76 -1.26 -4.15
N TYR A 84 -7.77 -1.95 -3.59
CA TYR A 84 -7.80 -2.46 -2.21
C TYR A 84 -6.62 -1.84 -1.47
N PHE A 85 -6.87 -1.32 -0.27
CA PHE A 85 -5.87 -0.65 0.55
C PHE A 85 -5.62 -1.46 1.82
N PHE A 86 -4.35 -1.67 2.16
CA PHE A 86 -3.95 -2.43 3.34
C PHE A 86 -3.09 -1.57 4.24
N ASP A 87 -3.52 -1.34 5.47
CA ASP A 87 -2.77 -0.58 6.46
C ASP A 87 -3.14 -1.07 7.87
N ASP A 88 -2.16 -1.23 8.75
CA ASP A 88 -2.39 -1.65 10.13
C ASP A 88 -2.90 -0.51 11.03
N ASN A 89 -2.75 0.74 10.59
CA ASN A 89 -3.21 1.90 11.33
C ASN A 89 -4.71 2.12 11.12
N LYS A 90 -5.47 2.00 12.20
CA LYS A 90 -6.93 2.14 12.16
C LYS A 90 -7.37 3.53 11.67
N MET A 91 -6.66 4.60 12.07
CA MET A 91 -7.01 5.96 11.63
C MET A 91 -6.86 6.12 10.13
N VAL A 92 -5.83 5.50 9.55
CA VAL A 92 -5.63 5.51 8.10
C VAL A 92 -6.74 4.72 7.40
N ARG A 93 -7.08 3.52 7.91
CA ARG A 93 -8.18 2.73 7.33
C ARG A 93 -9.50 3.49 7.39
N ASP A 94 -9.76 4.18 8.50
CA ASP A 94 -11.00 4.94 8.68
C ASP A 94 -11.13 6.08 7.66
N ILE A 95 -10.05 6.81 7.41
CA ILE A 95 -10.08 7.89 6.42
C ILE A 95 -10.23 7.34 4.99
N MET A 96 -9.58 6.22 4.67
CA MET A 96 -9.72 5.60 3.35
C MET A 96 -11.16 5.12 3.13
N THR A 97 -11.75 4.47 4.14
CA THR A 97 -13.14 4.02 4.07
C THR A 97 -14.10 5.20 3.89
N ARG A 98 -13.83 6.32 4.57
CA ARG A 98 -14.63 7.55 4.43
C ARG A 98 -14.61 8.07 3.01
N TYR A 99 -13.49 7.92 2.31
CA TYR A 99 -13.38 8.33 0.90
C TYR A 99 -13.78 7.23 -0.08
N GLY A 100 -14.37 6.14 0.41
CA GLY A 100 -14.91 5.08 -0.44
C GLY A 100 -13.90 4.06 -0.93
N ILE A 101 -12.69 4.04 -0.37
CA ILE A 101 -11.66 3.06 -0.69
C ILE A 101 -11.76 1.89 0.28
N LYS A 102 -11.81 0.67 -0.23
CA LYS A 102 -11.86 -0.54 0.60
C LYS A 102 -10.54 -0.71 1.33
N ALA A 103 -10.55 -0.66 2.66
CA ALA A 103 -9.36 -0.72 3.49
C ALA A 103 -9.41 -1.89 4.47
N TYR A 104 -8.30 -2.60 4.59
CA TYR A 104 -8.19 -3.82 5.39
C TYR A 104 -6.95 -3.77 6.27
N ASN A 105 -7.01 -4.45 7.41
CA ASN A 105 -5.85 -4.65 8.28
C ASN A 105 -5.01 -5.81 7.71
N PRO A 106 -3.74 -5.58 7.31
CA PRO A 106 -2.93 -6.64 6.72
C PRO A 106 -2.64 -7.78 7.69
N THR A 107 -2.54 -7.51 8.99
CA THR A 107 -2.31 -8.56 9.99
C THR A 107 -3.49 -9.52 10.06
N SER A 108 -4.71 -8.99 10.12
CA SER A 108 -5.93 -9.82 10.12
C SER A 108 -6.09 -10.56 8.80
N TYR A 109 -5.78 -9.91 7.68
CA TYR A 109 -5.86 -10.52 6.36
C TYR A 109 -4.86 -11.67 6.23
N ASN A 110 -3.62 -11.47 6.68
CA ASN A 110 -2.59 -12.51 6.65
C ASN A 110 -2.98 -13.72 7.50
N ALA A 111 -3.56 -13.49 8.69
CA ALA A 111 -4.03 -14.55 9.56
C ALA A 111 -5.10 -15.41 8.88
N LYS A 112 -6.06 -14.77 8.22
CA LYS A 112 -7.11 -15.47 7.46
C LYS A 112 -6.53 -16.29 6.32
N ARG A 113 -5.58 -15.77 5.57
CA ARG A 113 -4.93 -16.49 4.48
C ARG A 113 -4.13 -17.69 4.99
N ALA A 114 -3.44 -17.53 6.10
CA ALA A 114 -2.68 -18.62 6.71
C ALA A 114 -3.60 -19.77 7.12
N LEU A 115 -4.79 -19.48 7.64
CA LEU A 115 -5.77 -20.50 8.04
C LEU A 115 -6.40 -21.24 6.85
N ARG A 116 -6.43 -20.62 5.67
CA ARG A 116 -7.01 -21.22 4.47
C ARG A 116 -6.07 -22.19 3.75
N LYS A 117 -4.82 -22.17 4.14
CA LYS A 117 -3.83 -23.11 3.60
C LYS A 117 -3.90 -24.43 4.37
#